data_7e5b2b905f959aca39497ab616dbc56d
#
_entry.id   7e5b2b905f959aca39497ab616dbc56d
#
_cell.length_a   1.000
_cell.length_b   1.000
_cell.length_c   1.000
_cell.angle_alpha   90.00
_cell.angle_beta   90.00
_cell.angle_gamma   90.00
#
_symmetry.space_group_name_H-M   'P 1'
#
loop_
_entity.id
_entity.type
_entity.pdbx_description
1 polymer ?
#
loop_
_entity_poly.entity_id
_entity_poly.type
_entity_poly.pdbx_seq_one_letter_code
_entity_poly.pdbx_strand_id
1 'polypeptide(L)'
;MQVKKYLILLIFLSCTTSVSEKIIDTGAEASTVESNIILTEILASYQNFSNSPQNSLDTIWNYAHPDNKKITGPKENFRNMLLSEPYSSILDLKEYSFTKTVETKDNEHYEIKILASNNSYFEVTWVFQLDKCPENPINNCWLTIAVTAPSYYESGV
;
A
#
# COMPACT_ATOMS: atom_id res chain seq x y z
N MET A 1 9.44 -55.81 69.81
CA MET A 1 8.85 -54.49 69.37
C MET A 1 8.90 -54.48 67.86
N GLN A 2 7.75 -54.79 67.22
CA GLN A 2 7.69 -54.88 65.76
C GLN A 2 7.04 -53.58 65.20
N VAL A 3 7.76 -52.92 64.37
CA VAL A 3 7.25 -51.73 63.67
C VAL A 3 6.68 -52.17 62.30
N LYS A 4 5.35 -52.16 62.18
CA LYS A 4 4.66 -52.44 60.93
C LYS A 4 4.88 -51.30 59.93
N LYS A 5 5.59 -51.56 58.82
CA LYS A 5 5.69 -50.66 57.67
C LYS A 5 4.42 -50.77 56.86
N TYR A 6 3.64 -49.67 56.78
CA TYR A 6 2.53 -49.55 55.83
C TYR A 6 3.10 -49.06 54.51
N LEU A 7 2.92 -49.90 53.47
CA LEU A 7 3.24 -49.62 52.10
C LEU A 7 2.03 -48.89 51.47
N ILE A 8 2.16 -47.58 51.28
CA ILE A 8 1.12 -46.79 50.58
C ILE A 8 1.37 -46.93 49.09
N LEU A 9 0.48 -47.65 48.42
CA LEU A 9 0.48 -47.82 46.97
C LEU A 9 -0.23 -46.58 46.35
N LEU A 10 0.53 -45.62 45.82
CA LEU A 10 -0.01 -44.48 45.05
C LEU A 10 -0.28 -44.95 43.62
N ILE A 11 -1.54 -45.15 43.32
CA ILE A 11 -2.02 -45.38 41.94
C ILE A 11 -2.10 -44.02 41.25
N PHE A 12 -1.12 -43.74 40.39
CA PHE A 12 -1.23 -42.62 39.46
C PHE A 12 -2.20 -42.98 38.33
N LEU A 13 -3.39 -42.44 38.41
CA LEU A 13 -4.34 -42.48 37.32
C LEU A 13 -3.91 -41.44 36.26
N SER A 14 -3.12 -41.88 35.29
CA SER A 14 -2.74 -41.04 34.12
C SER A 14 -3.96 -40.84 33.21
N CYS A 15 -4.60 -39.68 33.37
CA CYS A 15 -5.61 -39.22 32.45
C CYS A 15 -4.88 -38.72 31.19
N THR A 16 -4.82 -39.58 30.14
CA THR A 16 -4.36 -39.16 28.81
C THR A 16 -5.48 -38.37 28.14
N THR A 17 -5.48 -37.06 28.31
CA THR A 17 -6.26 -36.18 27.45
C THR A 17 -5.56 -36.12 26.09
N SER A 18 -6.15 -36.79 25.08
CA SER A 18 -5.77 -36.59 23.69
C SER A 18 -6.16 -35.16 23.28
N VAL A 19 -5.19 -34.24 23.34
CA VAL A 19 -5.32 -32.94 22.72
C VAL A 19 -5.26 -33.19 21.20
N SER A 20 -6.42 -33.10 20.55
CA SER A 20 -6.47 -33.01 19.09
C SER A 20 -5.81 -31.68 18.72
N GLU A 21 -4.55 -31.75 18.32
CA GLU A 21 -3.81 -30.62 17.77
C GLU A 21 -4.46 -30.28 16.44
N LYS A 22 -5.42 -29.32 16.48
CA LYS A 22 -5.95 -28.68 15.29
C LYS A 22 -4.76 -27.94 14.67
N ILE A 23 -4.14 -28.55 13.65
CA ILE A 23 -3.18 -27.86 12.80
C ILE A 23 -3.95 -26.68 12.20
N ILE A 24 -3.79 -25.49 12.79
CA ILE A 24 -4.14 -24.25 12.15
C ILE A 24 -3.06 -24.11 11.06
N ASP A 25 -3.45 -24.42 9.83
CA ASP A 25 -2.68 -24.04 8.65
C ASP A 25 -2.71 -22.50 8.60
N THR A 26 -1.82 -21.89 9.35
CA THR A 26 -1.46 -20.48 9.17
C THR A 26 -0.57 -20.44 7.94
N GLY A 27 -1.17 -20.65 6.76
CA GLY A 27 -0.61 -20.12 5.55
C GLY A 27 -0.38 -18.64 5.83
N ALA A 28 0.87 -18.26 6.05
CA ALA A 28 1.25 -16.87 6.14
C ALA A 28 0.90 -16.25 4.78
N GLU A 29 -0.33 -15.74 4.64
CA GLU A 29 -0.63 -14.79 3.57
C GLU A 29 0.39 -13.67 3.76
N ALA A 30 1.30 -13.54 2.80
CA ALA A 30 2.23 -12.43 2.79
C ALA A 30 1.41 -11.15 2.89
N SER A 31 1.55 -10.45 4.01
CA SER A 31 0.77 -9.24 4.29
C SER A 31 1.02 -8.23 3.18
N THR A 32 0.03 -8.02 2.34
CA THR A 32 0.06 -6.99 1.31
C THR A 32 0.09 -5.63 2.00
N VAL A 33 1.05 -4.78 1.67
CA VAL A 33 1.09 -3.40 2.18
C VAL A 33 -0.19 -2.69 1.74
N GLU A 34 -0.87 -2.02 2.66
CA GLU A 34 -2.12 -1.32 2.37
C GLU A 34 -1.91 -0.18 1.36
N SER A 35 -2.87 0.03 0.48
CA SER A 35 -2.81 1.02 -0.60
C SER A 35 -2.67 2.47 -0.11
N ASN A 36 -3.26 2.81 1.05
CA ASN A 36 -3.13 4.14 1.68
C ASN A 36 -1.69 4.44 2.13
N ILE A 37 -0.94 3.42 2.56
CA ILE A 37 0.49 3.55 2.90
C ILE A 37 1.29 3.85 1.63
N ILE A 38 1.03 3.08 0.56
CA ILE A 38 1.64 3.28 -0.76
C ILE A 38 1.31 4.68 -1.30
N LEU A 39 0.04 5.10 -1.20
CA LEU A 39 -0.37 6.44 -1.63
C LEU A 39 0.37 7.54 -0.87
N THR A 40 0.54 7.38 0.45
CA THR A 40 1.29 8.32 1.27
C THR A 40 2.75 8.43 0.81
N GLU A 41 3.40 7.32 0.49
CA GLU A 41 4.78 7.30 -0.02
C GLU A 41 4.90 7.97 -1.40
N ILE A 42 3.94 7.70 -2.29
CA ILE A 42 3.86 8.36 -3.59
C ILE A 42 3.68 9.88 -3.42
N LEU A 43 2.73 10.32 -2.59
CA LEU A 43 2.48 11.75 -2.37
C LEU A 43 3.66 12.46 -1.69
N ALA A 44 4.37 11.79 -0.78
CA ALA A 44 5.62 12.31 -0.23
C ALA A 44 6.71 12.48 -1.32
N SER A 45 6.71 11.61 -2.34
CA SER A 45 7.61 11.76 -3.50
C SER A 45 7.23 12.97 -4.36
N TYR A 46 5.93 13.28 -4.52
CA TYR A 46 5.49 14.53 -5.15
C TYR A 46 5.89 15.76 -4.34
N GLN A 47 5.77 15.75 -3.00
CA GLN A 47 6.20 16.85 -2.13
C GLN A 47 7.70 17.14 -2.21
N ASN A 48 8.50 16.14 -2.48
CA ASN A 48 9.96 16.22 -2.47
C ASN A 48 10.59 16.18 -3.87
N PHE A 49 9.78 16.42 -4.91
CA PHE A 49 10.23 16.15 -6.28
C PHE A 49 11.47 16.98 -6.65
N SER A 50 11.49 18.28 -6.41
CA SER A 50 12.63 19.14 -6.72
C SER A 50 13.88 18.84 -5.90
N ASN A 51 13.72 18.34 -4.67
CA ASN A 51 14.85 18.01 -3.79
C ASN A 51 15.53 16.68 -4.18
N SER A 52 14.75 15.72 -4.69
CA SER A 52 15.22 14.38 -5.04
C SER A 52 14.54 13.85 -6.29
N PRO A 53 14.71 14.48 -7.47
CA PRO A 53 13.91 14.19 -8.65
C PRO A 53 14.01 12.72 -9.11
N GLN A 54 15.21 12.14 -9.06
CA GLN A 54 15.41 10.76 -9.49
C GLN A 54 14.76 9.77 -8.54
N ASN A 55 14.95 9.92 -7.22
CA ASN A 55 14.33 9.03 -6.22
C ASN A 55 12.80 9.15 -6.24
N SER A 56 12.27 10.36 -6.36
CA SER A 56 10.83 10.61 -6.46
C SER A 56 10.25 9.94 -7.70
N LEU A 57 10.89 10.10 -8.86
CA LEU A 57 10.50 9.45 -10.10
C LEU A 57 10.54 7.92 -9.98
N ASP A 58 11.60 7.39 -9.35
CA ASP A 58 11.78 5.95 -9.17
C ASP A 58 10.66 5.37 -8.29
N THR A 59 10.34 6.03 -7.17
CA THR A 59 9.25 5.63 -6.28
C THR A 59 7.91 5.61 -7.00
N ILE A 60 7.53 6.71 -7.66
CA ILE A 60 6.25 6.80 -8.38
C ILE A 60 6.17 5.74 -9.48
N TRP A 61 7.25 5.57 -10.24
CA TRP A 61 7.34 4.56 -11.30
C TRP A 61 7.25 3.12 -10.79
N ASN A 62 7.87 2.81 -9.66
CA ASN A 62 7.86 1.46 -9.10
C ASN A 62 6.45 1.03 -8.73
N TYR A 63 5.63 1.92 -8.20
CA TYR A 63 4.22 1.67 -7.89
C TYR A 63 3.27 1.74 -9.09
N ALA A 64 3.74 2.05 -10.30
CA ALA A 64 2.89 2.05 -11.49
C ALA A 64 2.63 0.61 -11.97
N HIS A 65 1.36 0.32 -12.28
CA HIS A 65 0.93 -0.96 -12.84
C HIS A 65 1.61 -1.24 -14.19
N PRO A 66 1.96 -2.51 -14.51
CA PRO A 66 2.58 -2.86 -15.80
C PRO A 66 1.81 -2.34 -17.02
N ASP A 67 0.48 -2.36 -17.00
CA ASP A 67 -0.32 -1.86 -18.12
C ASP A 67 -0.26 -0.34 -18.24
N ASN A 68 -0.23 0.38 -17.11
CA ASN A 68 0.02 1.83 -17.12
C ASN A 68 1.40 2.15 -17.70
N LYS A 69 2.43 1.39 -17.31
CA LYS A 69 3.79 1.51 -17.87
C LYS A 69 3.83 1.26 -19.38
N LYS A 70 3.07 0.29 -19.91
CA LYS A 70 2.96 0.04 -21.36
C LYS A 70 2.34 1.21 -22.11
N ILE A 71 1.29 1.83 -21.56
CA ILE A 71 0.61 2.98 -22.17
C ILE A 71 1.51 4.21 -22.16
N THR A 72 2.17 4.48 -21.04
CA THR A 72 3.03 5.65 -20.87
C THR A 72 4.32 5.53 -21.67
N GLY A 73 4.78 4.29 -21.92
CA GLY A 73 6.06 4.00 -22.60
C GLY A 73 7.22 3.94 -21.62
N PRO A 74 8.46 4.14 -22.12
CA PRO A 74 9.64 4.06 -21.27
C PRO A 74 9.60 5.12 -20.16
N LYS A 75 10.32 4.86 -19.06
CA LYS A 75 10.36 5.72 -17.86
C LYS A 75 10.69 7.18 -18.18
N GLU A 76 11.46 7.45 -19.23
CA GLU A 76 11.76 8.81 -19.68
C GLU A 76 10.50 9.53 -20.21
N ASN A 77 9.62 8.84 -20.90
CA ASN A 77 8.34 9.41 -21.32
C ASN A 77 7.44 9.73 -20.13
N PHE A 78 7.43 8.85 -19.13
CA PHE A 78 6.72 9.08 -17.86
C PHE A 78 7.27 10.32 -17.15
N ARG A 79 8.60 10.46 -17.08
CA ARG A 79 9.25 11.65 -16.54
C ARG A 79 8.81 12.92 -17.28
N ASN A 80 8.84 12.90 -18.59
CA ASN A 80 8.42 14.05 -19.40
C ASN A 80 6.94 14.38 -19.21
N MET A 81 6.08 13.39 -19.05
CA MET A 81 4.68 13.58 -18.69
C MET A 81 4.51 14.27 -17.34
N LEU A 82 5.22 13.83 -16.29
CA LEU A 82 5.17 14.44 -14.97
C LEU A 82 5.66 15.89 -14.97
N LEU A 83 6.66 16.21 -15.80
CA LEU A 83 7.23 17.56 -15.93
C LEU A 83 6.41 18.48 -16.84
N SER A 84 5.33 17.98 -17.44
CA SER A 84 4.46 18.73 -18.35
C SER A 84 3.10 18.97 -17.74
N GLU A 85 2.43 20.06 -18.13
CA GLU A 85 1.05 20.30 -17.75
C GLU A 85 0.12 19.20 -18.26
N PRO A 86 -0.90 18.81 -17.48
CA PRO A 86 -1.28 19.40 -16.19
C PRO A 86 -0.58 18.80 -14.97
N TYR A 87 0.24 17.74 -15.10
CA TYR A 87 0.81 17.01 -13.98
C TYR A 87 1.90 17.80 -13.24
N SER A 88 2.63 18.67 -13.93
CA SER A 88 3.64 19.52 -13.31
C SER A 88 3.08 20.47 -12.24
N SER A 89 1.79 20.82 -12.34
CA SER A 89 1.12 21.72 -11.39
C SER A 89 1.04 21.17 -9.96
N ILE A 90 1.16 19.87 -9.77
CA ILE A 90 1.11 19.20 -8.45
C ILE A 90 2.47 18.72 -7.96
N LEU A 91 3.55 18.97 -8.69
CA LEU A 91 4.90 18.72 -8.19
C LEU A 91 5.25 19.73 -7.08
N ASP A 92 6.06 19.29 -6.11
CA ASP A 92 6.43 20.07 -4.92
C ASP A 92 5.20 20.61 -4.15
N LEU A 93 4.14 19.80 -4.11
CA LEU A 93 2.91 20.13 -3.39
C LEU A 93 3.21 20.43 -1.91
N LYS A 94 2.45 21.35 -1.31
CA LYS A 94 2.61 21.77 0.09
C LYS A 94 1.88 20.86 1.06
N GLU A 95 0.62 20.59 0.75
CA GLU A 95 -0.29 19.84 1.61
C GLU A 95 -1.18 18.96 0.75
N TYR A 96 -1.63 17.85 1.31
CA TYR A 96 -2.64 17.00 0.70
C TYR A 96 -3.53 16.36 1.76
N SER A 97 -4.72 15.99 1.34
CA SER A 97 -5.60 15.08 2.05
C SER A 97 -6.21 14.11 1.06
N PHE A 98 -6.56 12.92 1.50
CA PHE A 98 -7.23 11.95 0.64
C PHE A 98 -8.33 11.20 1.37
N THR A 99 -9.32 10.74 0.60
CA THR A 99 -10.43 9.91 1.08
C THR A 99 -10.59 8.73 0.14
N LYS A 100 -10.68 7.51 0.68
CA LYS A 100 -11.02 6.33 -0.10
C LYS A 100 -12.49 6.42 -0.47
N THR A 101 -12.81 6.44 -1.77
CA THR A 101 -14.19 6.60 -2.30
C THR A 101 -14.75 5.29 -2.83
N VAL A 102 -13.88 4.37 -3.27
CA VAL A 102 -14.24 3.02 -3.72
C VAL A 102 -13.31 2.02 -3.07
N GLU A 103 -13.88 0.92 -2.59
CA GLU A 103 -13.15 -0.24 -2.08
C GLU A 103 -13.82 -1.51 -2.58
N THR A 104 -13.08 -2.30 -3.33
CA THR A 104 -13.45 -3.63 -3.78
C THR A 104 -12.33 -4.60 -3.45
N LYS A 105 -12.51 -5.88 -3.75
CA LYS A 105 -11.48 -6.90 -3.55
C LYS A 105 -10.16 -6.56 -4.29
N ASP A 106 -10.27 -6.00 -5.49
CA ASP A 106 -9.13 -5.87 -6.41
C ASP A 106 -8.89 -4.42 -6.86
N ASN A 107 -9.75 -3.45 -6.46
CA ASN A 107 -9.60 -2.04 -6.83
C ASN A 107 -9.96 -1.11 -5.67
N GLU A 108 -9.17 -0.06 -5.53
CA GLU A 108 -9.42 1.03 -4.59
C GLU A 108 -9.23 2.38 -5.28
N HIS A 109 -10.16 3.31 -5.01
CA HIS A 109 -10.09 4.67 -5.53
C HIS A 109 -9.95 5.66 -4.39
N TYR A 110 -9.10 6.64 -4.59
CA TYR A 110 -8.88 7.75 -3.67
C TYR A 110 -9.13 9.08 -4.37
N GLU A 111 -9.92 9.92 -3.75
CA GLU A 111 -10.04 11.33 -4.08
C GLU A 111 -9.02 12.12 -3.26
N ILE A 112 -8.14 12.85 -3.92
CA ILE A 112 -7.02 13.55 -3.32
C ILE A 112 -7.19 15.04 -3.55
N LYS A 113 -7.18 15.82 -2.48
CA LYS A 113 -7.14 17.28 -2.50
C LYS A 113 -5.72 17.76 -2.23
N ILE A 114 -5.22 18.63 -3.07
CA ILE A 114 -3.83 19.07 -3.09
C ILE A 114 -3.76 20.58 -3.01
N LEU A 115 -2.96 21.11 -2.08
CA LEU A 115 -2.47 22.47 -2.11
C LEU A 115 -1.11 22.48 -2.82
N ALA A 116 -1.06 23.04 -4.01
CA ALA A 116 0.15 23.12 -4.83
C ALA A 116 1.13 24.19 -4.32
N SER A 117 2.36 24.17 -4.83
CA SER A 117 3.44 25.12 -4.47
C SER A 117 3.07 26.57 -4.76
N ASN A 118 2.25 26.83 -5.78
CA ASN A 118 1.75 28.15 -6.17
C ASN A 118 0.49 28.61 -5.41
N ASN A 119 0.07 27.91 -4.35
CA ASN A 119 -1.14 28.13 -3.54
C ASN A 119 -2.47 27.84 -4.29
N SER A 120 -2.44 27.18 -5.43
CA SER A 120 -3.65 26.69 -6.10
C SER A 120 -4.10 25.36 -5.51
N TYR A 121 -5.41 25.11 -5.54
CA TYR A 121 -5.98 23.83 -5.10
C TYR A 121 -6.30 22.99 -6.32
N PHE A 122 -5.92 21.71 -6.24
CA PHE A 122 -6.20 20.70 -7.24
C PHE A 122 -6.86 19.47 -6.63
N GLU A 123 -7.65 18.79 -7.44
CA GLU A 123 -8.24 17.50 -7.14
C GLU A 123 -7.77 16.46 -8.16
N VAL A 124 -7.47 15.26 -7.66
CA VAL A 124 -6.99 14.13 -8.45
C VAL A 124 -7.67 12.87 -7.96
N THR A 125 -8.13 12.02 -8.87
CA THR A 125 -8.55 10.65 -8.52
C THR A 125 -7.39 9.70 -8.79
N TRP A 126 -7.03 8.93 -7.76
CA TRP A 126 -6.00 7.90 -7.81
C TRP A 126 -6.64 6.53 -7.75
N VAL A 127 -6.30 5.64 -8.69
CA VAL A 127 -6.86 4.30 -8.76
C VAL A 127 -5.75 3.27 -8.60
N PHE A 128 -5.90 2.43 -7.59
CA PHE A 128 -5.06 1.25 -7.37
C PHE A 128 -5.78 -0.01 -7.83
N GLN A 129 -5.00 -0.93 -8.38
CA GLN A 129 -5.40 -2.30 -8.66
C GLN A 129 -4.50 -3.26 -7.92
N LEU A 130 -5.09 -4.30 -7.31
CA LEU A 130 -4.36 -5.41 -6.70
C LEU A 130 -3.95 -6.37 -7.81
N ASP A 131 -2.65 -6.56 -8.00
CA ASP A 131 -2.09 -7.48 -8.99
C ASP A 131 -0.79 -8.11 -8.47
N LYS A 132 -0.20 -9.00 -9.24
CA LYS A 132 1.10 -9.61 -8.91
C LYS A 132 2.20 -8.55 -8.84
N CYS A 133 2.99 -8.61 -7.75
CA CYS A 133 4.13 -7.70 -7.61
C CYS A 133 5.13 -7.92 -8.76
N PRO A 134 5.55 -6.88 -9.48
CA PRO A 134 6.50 -7.01 -10.58
C PRO A 134 7.84 -7.64 -10.17
N GLU A 135 8.30 -7.38 -8.94
CA GLU A 135 9.57 -7.89 -8.43
C GLU A 135 9.45 -9.27 -7.76
N ASN A 136 8.24 -9.63 -7.32
CA ASN A 136 7.96 -10.91 -6.67
C ASN A 136 6.55 -11.40 -7.02
N PRO A 137 6.37 -12.14 -8.13
CA PRO A 137 5.06 -12.58 -8.61
C PRO A 137 4.32 -13.55 -7.68
N ILE A 138 4.93 -14.01 -6.60
CA ILE A 138 4.26 -14.83 -5.57
C ILE A 138 3.33 -13.96 -4.74
N ASN A 139 3.72 -12.71 -4.49
CA ASN A 139 2.95 -11.73 -3.69
C ASN A 139 2.02 -10.90 -4.56
N ASN A 140 0.99 -10.33 -3.93
CA ASN A 140 0.14 -9.32 -4.53
C ASN A 140 0.54 -7.93 -4.00
N CYS A 141 0.45 -6.92 -4.86
CA CYS A 141 0.74 -5.52 -4.55
C CYS A 141 -0.36 -4.61 -5.08
N TRP A 142 -0.66 -3.55 -4.35
CA TRP A 142 -1.45 -2.45 -4.88
C TRP A 142 -0.58 -1.61 -5.82
N LEU A 143 -1.01 -1.52 -7.07
CA LEU A 143 -0.29 -0.79 -8.12
C LEU A 143 -1.19 0.27 -8.74
N THR A 144 -0.62 1.42 -9.04
CA THR A 144 -1.33 2.53 -9.69
C THR A 144 -1.71 2.16 -11.12
N ILE A 145 -3.00 1.96 -11.39
CA ILE A 145 -3.51 1.68 -12.74
C ILE A 145 -3.93 2.95 -13.47
N ALA A 146 -4.41 3.97 -12.75
CA ALA A 146 -4.81 5.24 -13.34
C ALA A 146 -4.66 6.39 -12.35
N VAL A 147 -4.40 7.57 -12.90
CA VAL A 147 -4.44 8.87 -12.19
C VAL A 147 -5.10 9.86 -13.13
N THR A 148 -6.15 10.54 -12.67
CA THR A 148 -6.76 11.60 -13.48
C THR A 148 -5.83 12.79 -13.61
N ALA A 149 -5.96 13.55 -14.70
CA ALA A 149 -5.31 14.85 -14.79
C ALA A 149 -5.75 15.75 -13.61
N PRO A 150 -4.82 16.48 -12.97
CA PRO A 150 -5.17 17.43 -11.94
C PRO A 150 -6.19 18.45 -12.43
N SER A 151 -7.29 18.57 -11.71
CA SER A 151 -8.34 19.56 -11.99
C SER A 151 -8.32 20.63 -10.91
N TYR A 152 -8.33 21.89 -11.34
CA TYR A 152 -8.41 23.03 -10.42
C TYR A 152 -9.76 23.03 -9.70
N TYR A 153 -9.73 23.24 -8.37
CA TYR A 153 -10.95 23.53 -7.64
C TYR A 153 -10.73 24.70 -6.67
N GLU A 154 -11.74 25.52 -6.50
CA GLU A 154 -11.73 26.52 -5.44
C GLU A 154 -12.17 25.83 -4.14
N SER A 155 -11.32 25.87 -3.11
CA SER A 155 -11.78 25.54 -1.78
C SER A 155 -12.84 26.59 -1.43
N GLY A 156 -14.11 26.17 -1.33
CA GLY A 156 -15.16 27.04 -0.83
C GLY A 156 -14.72 27.58 0.54
N VAL A 157 -14.54 28.89 0.61
CA VAL A 157 -14.26 29.64 1.83
C VAL A 157 -15.55 29.67 2.65
#